data_01ff66726321b7e708d3c94d721ae687
#
_entry.id   01ff66726321b7e708d3c94d721ae687
#
_cell.length_a   1.000
_cell.length_b   1.000
_cell.length_c   1.000
_cell.angle_alpha   90.00
_cell.angle_beta   90.00
_cell.angle_gamma   90.00
#
_symmetry.space_group_name_H-M   'P 1'
#
loop_
_entity.id
_entity.type
_entity.pdbx_description
1 polymer ?
#
loop_
_entity_poly.entity_id
_entity_poly.type
_entity_poly.pdbx_seq_one_letter_code
_entity_poly.pdbx_strand_id
1 'polypeptide(L)'
;MNKLPERIRIKDIARLADVSVGTVDRVLHGRTGVSETSRKRVEEILKQLDYQPNMYASALASNKKYQFVCLFPQHKEGEYWTDVEAGIKRAVETFSDFHITLSISYYDQYEYASFTNSGKEILAREVDGVLVAPTIPEITSQFIEQLQKKEIPYIFIDSNVPSLRPLAFFGQKSEQSGYFAARMAMMLGEKPKEIVVFRQINEGRLGSNQQENREKGFRKYMQEHFPDCR
;
A
#
# COMPACT_ATOMS: atom_id res chain seq x y z
N MET A 1 -33.36 -25.03 -20.92
CA MET A 1 -32.06 -24.56 -20.34
C MET A 1 -32.25 -23.11 -19.94
N ASN A 2 -32.41 -22.84 -18.63
CA ASN A 2 -32.47 -21.45 -18.13
C ASN A 2 -31.08 -20.80 -18.34
N LYS A 3 -31.00 -19.78 -19.19
CA LYS A 3 -29.80 -18.97 -19.32
C LYS A 3 -29.48 -18.39 -17.92
N LEU A 4 -28.29 -18.66 -17.43
CA LEU A 4 -27.76 -17.94 -16.25
C LEU A 4 -27.80 -16.44 -16.55
N PRO A 5 -28.21 -15.60 -15.60
CA PRO A 5 -28.23 -14.16 -15.79
C PRO A 5 -26.79 -13.64 -16.03
N GLU A 6 -26.67 -12.62 -16.85
CA GLU A 6 -25.39 -12.00 -17.23
C GLU A 6 -24.53 -11.58 -16.02
N ARG A 7 -25.14 -11.50 -14.84
CA ARG A 7 -24.47 -11.25 -13.54
C ARG A 7 -25.08 -12.15 -12.46
N ILE A 8 -24.28 -13.11 -11.98
CA ILE A 8 -24.66 -14.04 -10.92
C ILE A 8 -24.76 -13.28 -9.58
N ARG A 9 -25.84 -13.50 -8.85
CA ARG A 9 -26.11 -12.91 -7.53
C ARG A 9 -26.06 -13.98 -6.44
N ILE A 10 -25.86 -13.57 -5.19
CA ILE A 10 -25.85 -14.47 -4.02
C ILE A 10 -27.11 -15.35 -3.97
N LYS A 11 -28.28 -14.82 -4.35
CA LYS A 11 -29.53 -15.58 -4.43
C LYS A 11 -29.53 -16.71 -5.47
N ASP A 12 -28.76 -16.54 -6.55
CA ASP A 12 -28.64 -17.57 -7.59
C ASP A 12 -27.76 -18.71 -7.08
N ILE A 13 -26.68 -18.38 -6.36
CA ILE A 13 -25.81 -19.34 -5.68
C ILE A 13 -26.59 -20.12 -4.61
N ALA A 14 -27.38 -19.42 -3.80
CA ALA A 14 -28.22 -20.03 -2.77
C ALA A 14 -29.19 -21.07 -3.38
N ARG A 15 -29.80 -20.71 -4.49
CA ARG A 15 -30.71 -21.64 -5.25
C ARG A 15 -29.95 -22.83 -5.80
N LEU A 16 -28.78 -22.63 -6.39
CA LEU A 16 -27.99 -23.73 -6.99
C LEU A 16 -27.40 -24.66 -5.93
N ALA A 17 -26.99 -24.13 -4.78
CA ALA A 17 -26.46 -24.92 -3.66
C ALA A 17 -27.56 -25.51 -2.75
N ASP A 18 -28.82 -25.20 -3.01
CA ASP A 18 -29.98 -25.61 -2.20
C ASP A 18 -29.81 -25.21 -0.71
N VAL A 19 -29.51 -23.96 -0.49
CA VAL A 19 -29.31 -23.35 0.84
C VAL A 19 -29.93 -21.96 0.94
N SER A 20 -30.04 -21.42 2.13
CA SER A 20 -30.50 -20.05 2.32
C SER A 20 -29.44 -19.02 1.86
N VAL A 21 -29.88 -17.81 1.47
CA VAL A 21 -28.99 -16.69 1.16
C VAL A 21 -28.05 -16.37 2.34
N GLY A 22 -28.56 -16.47 3.57
CA GLY A 22 -27.77 -16.28 4.78
C GLY A 22 -26.69 -17.34 4.99
N THR A 23 -26.91 -18.58 4.49
CA THR A 23 -25.89 -19.63 4.49
C THR A 23 -24.77 -19.31 3.52
N VAL A 24 -25.10 -18.84 2.31
CA VAL A 24 -24.11 -18.40 1.31
C VAL A 24 -23.29 -17.23 1.85
N ASP A 25 -23.93 -16.24 2.46
CA ASP A 25 -23.25 -15.09 3.07
C ASP A 25 -22.26 -15.53 4.16
N ARG A 26 -22.65 -16.46 5.04
CA ARG A 26 -21.75 -17.01 6.08
C ARG A 26 -20.54 -17.73 5.49
N VAL A 27 -20.73 -18.50 4.41
CA VAL A 27 -19.64 -19.20 3.73
C VAL A 27 -18.68 -18.20 3.07
N LEU A 28 -19.20 -17.21 2.34
CA LEU A 28 -18.40 -16.16 1.68
C LEU A 28 -17.53 -15.37 2.66
N HIS A 29 -18.02 -15.16 3.88
CA HIS A 29 -17.31 -14.39 4.91
C HIS A 29 -16.62 -15.28 5.97
N GLY A 30 -16.50 -16.59 5.75
CA GLY A 30 -15.82 -17.51 6.67
C GLY A 30 -16.46 -17.63 8.06
N ARG A 31 -17.75 -17.24 8.22
CA ARG A 31 -18.43 -17.24 9.51
C ARG A 31 -18.81 -18.67 9.92
N THR A 32 -18.96 -18.86 11.24
CA THR A 32 -19.39 -20.12 11.85
C THR A 32 -20.91 -20.34 11.70
N GLY A 33 -21.42 -21.54 12.06
CA GLY A 33 -22.86 -21.85 12.04
C GLY A 33 -23.36 -22.35 10.67
N VAL A 34 -22.48 -22.90 9.84
CA VAL A 34 -22.82 -23.60 8.61
C VAL A 34 -22.34 -25.05 8.69
N SER A 35 -23.19 -26.02 8.32
CA SER A 35 -22.79 -27.43 8.27
C SER A 35 -21.70 -27.63 7.21
N GLU A 36 -20.81 -28.59 7.46
CA GLU A 36 -19.71 -28.91 6.53
C GLU A 36 -20.23 -29.28 5.13
N THR A 37 -21.35 -30.00 5.08
CA THR A 37 -22.01 -30.38 3.83
C THR A 37 -22.51 -29.17 3.04
N SER A 38 -23.16 -28.22 3.72
CA SER A 38 -23.64 -26.98 3.08
C SER A 38 -22.48 -26.08 2.64
N ARG A 39 -21.42 -26.02 3.45
CA ARG A 39 -20.20 -25.27 3.11
C ARG A 39 -19.58 -25.78 1.81
N LYS A 40 -19.33 -27.08 1.72
CA LYS A 40 -18.75 -27.68 0.50
C LYS A 40 -19.61 -27.45 -0.74
N ARG A 41 -20.93 -27.61 -0.63
CA ARG A 41 -21.83 -27.32 -1.76
C ARG A 41 -21.71 -25.89 -2.26
N VAL A 42 -21.69 -24.94 -1.35
CA VAL A 42 -21.56 -23.51 -1.70
C VAL A 42 -20.20 -23.24 -2.35
N GLU A 43 -19.10 -23.75 -1.77
CA GLU A 43 -17.74 -23.58 -2.28
C GLU A 43 -17.58 -24.18 -3.70
N GLU A 44 -18.17 -25.35 -3.94
CA GLU A 44 -18.19 -25.96 -5.27
C GLU A 44 -18.91 -25.09 -6.31
N ILE A 45 -20.08 -24.56 -5.97
CA ILE A 45 -20.85 -23.67 -6.85
C ILE A 45 -20.10 -22.36 -7.10
N LEU A 46 -19.50 -21.76 -6.06
CA LEU A 46 -18.68 -20.55 -6.21
C LEU A 46 -17.52 -20.77 -7.18
N LYS A 47 -16.85 -21.93 -7.06
CA LYS A 47 -15.74 -22.32 -7.94
C LYS A 47 -16.20 -22.59 -9.38
N GLN A 48 -17.31 -23.32 -9.56
CA GLN A 48 -17.86 -23.62 -10.88
C GLN A 48 -18.29 -22.38 -11.66
N LEU A 49 -18.77 -21.36 -10.94
CA LEU A 49 -19.28 -20.12 -11.52
C LEU A 49 -18.23 -19.01 -11.61
N ASP A 50 -16.99 -19.27 -11.16
CA ASP A 50 -15.95 -18.25 -10.98
C ASP A 50 -16.52 -16.98 -10.31
N TYR A 51 -17.32 -17.19 -9.25
CA TYR A 51 -18.06 -16.11 -8.62
C TYR A 51 -17.13 -15.22 -7.83
N GLN A 52 -17.10 -13.94 -8.21
CA GLN A 52 -16.43 -12.90 -7.43
C GLN A 52 -17.47 -12.04 -6.70
N PRO A 53 -17.35 -11.91 -5.35
CA PRO A 53 -18.22 -11.03 -4.58
C PRO A 53 -18.20 -9.61 -5.13
N ASN A 54 -19.38 -9.04 -5.32
CA ASN A 54 -19.47 -7.64 -5.69
C ASN A 54 -19.14 -6.77 -4.46
N MET A 55 -17.92 -6.24 -4.41
CA MET A 55 -17.47 -5.39 -3.31
C MET A 55 -18.39 -4.16 -3.11
N TYR A 56 -18.88 -3.57 -4.20
CA TYR A 56 -19.82 -2.44 -4.12
C TYR A 56 -21.15 -2.84 -3.45
N ALA A 57 -21.72 -3.97 -3.85
CA ALA A 57 -22.97 -4.46 -3.24
C ALA A 57 -22.76 -4.83 -1.77
N SER A 58 -21.60 -5.37 -1.42
CA SER A 58 -21.24 -5.70 -0.04
C SER A 58 -21.03 -4.44 0.80
N ALA A 59 -20.36 -3.43 0.26
CA ALA A 59 -20.13 -2.15 0.92
C ALA A 59 -21.43 -1.39 1.16
N LEU A 60 -22.32 -1.32 0.16
CA LEU A 60 -23.65 -0.71 0.29
C LEU A 60 -24.54 -1.43 1.30
N ALA A 61 -24.38 -2.76 1.47
CA ALA A 61 -25.12 -3.53 2.49
C ALA A 61 -24.47 -3.44 3.88
N SER A 62 -23.23 -3.00 3.97
CA SER A 62 -22.47 -2.87 5.21
C SER A 62 -22.56 -1.45 5.74
N ASN A 63 -23.03 -1.27 6.98
CA ASN A 63 -22.95 0.02 7.66
C ASN A 63 -21.58 0.26 8.32
N LYS A 64 -20.57 -0.57 7.99
CA LYS A 64 -19.22 -0.43 8.57
C LYS A 64 -18.55 0.81 7.98
N LYS A 65 -18.12 1.69 8.87
CA LYS A 65 -17.30 2.86 8.54
C LYS A 65 -15.84 2.49 8.73
N TYR A 66 -14.99 2.92 7.84
CA TYR A 66 -13.55 2.69 7.92
C TYR A 66 -12.82 4.00 8.15
N GLN A 67 -11.90 4.01 9.10
CA GLN A 67 -11.07 5.15 9.45
C GLN A 67 -9.61 4.84 9.15
N PHE A 68 -9.06 5.50 8.14
CA PHE A 68 -7.65 5.40 7.80
C PHE A 68 -6.91 6.68 8.16
N VAL A 69 -5.62 6.52 8.45
CA VAL A 69 -4.72 7.65 8.68
C VAL A 69 -3.53 7.54 7.73
N CYS A 70 -3.16 8.66 7.10
CA CYS A 70 -1.88 8.80 6.42
C CYS A 70 -0.89 9.52 7.32
N LEU A 71 0.31 8.96 7.48
CA LEU A 71 1.44 9.59 8.14
C LEU A 71 2.45 10.02 7.08
N PHE A 72 2.52 11.33 6.82
CA PHE A 72 3.29 11.95 5.75
C PHE A 72 4.28 12.98 6.25
N PRO A 73 5.39 13.22 5.48
CA PRO A 73 6.20 14.40 5.69
C PRO A 73 5.41 15.69 5.46
N GLN A 74 5.70 16.70 6.28
CA GLN A 74 5.26 18.07 6.00
C GLN A 74 5.82 18.51 4.65
N HIS A 75 4.99 19.20 3.86
CA HIS A 75 5.36 19.68 2.53
C HIS A 75 4.63 20.96 2.18
N LYS A 76 5.17 21.66 1.18
CA LYS A 76 4.58 22.88 0.62
C LYS A 76 3.92 22.56 -0.73
N GLU A 77 3.03 23.43 -1.15
CA GLU A 77 2.42 23.35 -2.47
C GLU A 77 3.49 23.29 -3.57
N GLY A 78 3.32 22.39 -4.53
CA GLY A 78 4.27 22.15 -5.62
C GLY A 78 5.40 21.18 -5.30
N GLU A 79 5.54 20.73 -4.08
CA GLU A 79 6.48 19.65 -3.72
C GLU A 79 5.87 18.26 -4.04
N TYR A 80 6.71 17.25 -4.13
CA TYR A 80 6.34 15.86 -4.46
C TYR A 80 5.14 15.33 -3.68
N TRP A 81 5.08 15.60 -2.38
CA TRP A 81 4.03 15.11 -1.49
C TRP A 81 2.66 15.74 -1.75
N THR A 82 2.60 16.92 -2.37
CA THR A 82 1.34 17.56 -2.79
C THR A 82 0.55 16.67 -3.75
N ASP A 83 1.24 16.13 -4.76
CA ASP A 83 0.59 15.26 -5.76
C ASP A 83 0.18 13.91 -5.16
N VAL A 84 1.00 13.35 -4.28
CA VAL A 84 0.69 12.11 -3.57
C VAL A 84 -0.56 12.27 -2.71
N GLU A 85 -0.62 13.35 -1.92
CA GLU A 85 -1.77 13.67 -1.08
C GLU A 85 -3.05 13.90 -1.91
N ALA A 86 -2.94 14.67 -2.99
CA ALA A 86 -4.05 14.92 -3.90
C ALA A 86 -4.57 13.61 -4.53
N GLY A 87 -3.66 12.69 -4.90
CA GLY A 87 -4.02 11.38 -5.42
C GLY A 87 -4.80 10.53 -4.41
N ILE A 88 -4.39 10.54 -3.14
CA ILE A 88 -5.05 9.81 -2.07
C ILE A 88 -6.42 10.41 -1.75
N LYS A 89 -6.53 11.74 -1.66
CA LYS A 89 -7.82 12.43 -1.46
C LYS A 89 -8.81 12.07 -2.57
N ARG A 90 -8.37 12.10 -3.83
CA ARG A 90 -9.20 11.71 -4.97
C ARG A 90 -9.65 10.25 -4.91
N ALA A 91 -8.77 9.35 -4.44
CA ALA A 91 -9.14 7.96 -4.25
C ALA A 91 -10.26 7.81 -3.18
N VAL A 92 -10.15 8.52 -2.06
CA VAL A 92 -11.20 8.51 -1.02
C VAL A 92 -12.53 9.03 -1.55
N GLU A 93 -12.51 10.11 -2.32
CA GLU A 93 -13.72 10.65 -2.98
C GLU A 93 -14.35 9.63 -3.93
N THR A 94 -13.51 8.95 -4.74
CA THR A 94 -13.96 7.92 -5.68
C THR A 94 -14.62 6.72 -4.98
N PHE A 95 -14.15 6.38 -3.79
CA PHE A 95 -14.66 5.27 -3.00
C PHE A 95 -15.54 5.71 -1.82
N SER A 96 -16.18 6.87 -1.92
CA SER A 96 -17.06 7.44 -0.87
C SER A 96 -18.18 6.50 -0.43
N ASP A 97 -18.72 5.69 -1.36
CA ASP A 97 -19.76 4.70 -1.08
C ASP A 97 -19.32 3.58 -0.11
N PHE A 98 -18.02 3.43 0.12
CA PHE A 98 -17.47 2.47 1.09
C PHE A 98 -17.39 3.04 2.51
N HIS A 99 -17.91 4.23 2.74
CA HIS A 99 -17.86 4.92 4.04
C HIS A 99 -16.44 5.03 4.61
N ILE A 100 -15.48 5.32 3.73
CA ILE A 100 -14.07 5.52 4.10
C ILE A 100 -13.86 6.95 4.54
N THR A 101 -13.27 7.13 5.70
CA THR A 101 -12.76 8.40 6.19
C THR A 101 -11.24 8.34 6.24
N LEU A 102 -10.58 9.37 5.75
CA LEU A 102 -9.13 9.49 5.79
C LEU A 102 -8.75 10.78 6.52
N SER A 103 -7.86 10.67 7.49
CA SER A 103 -7.17 11.80 8.09
C SER A 103 -5.69 11.77 7.74
N ILE A 104 -5.07 12.95 7.67
CA ILE A 104 -3.64 13.07 7.39
C ILE A 104 -2.97 13.61 8.65
N SER A 105 -1.92 12.94 9.08
CA SER A 105 -1.02 13.36 10.15
C SER A 105 0.32 13.66 9.52
N TYR A 106 0.86 14.86 9.78
CA TYR A 106 2.11 15.30 9.21
C TYR A 106 3.22 15.19 10.23
N TYR A 107 4.46 14.95 9.76
CA TYR A 107 5.66 15.02 10.56
C TYR A 107 6.77 15.78 9.83
N ASP A 108 7.64 16.43 10.56
CA ASP A 108 8.88 16.99 10.01
C ASP A 108 9.85 15.84 9.74
N GLN A 109 10.24 15.66 8.47
CA GLN A 109 11.13 14.56 8.05
C GLN A 109 12.58 14.75 8.57
N TYR A 110 12.90 15.91 9.13
CA TYR A 110 14.20 16.25 9.68
C TYR A 110 14.21 16.19 11.21
N GLU A 111 13.05 16.00 11.84
CA GLU A 111 12.91 15.96 13.29
C GLU A 111 12.32 14.62 13.77
N TYR A 112 13.13 13.82 14.43
CA TYR A 112 12.72 12.50 14.95
C TYR A 112 11.56 12.57 15.94
N ALA A 113 11.56 13.59 16.78
CA ALA A 113 10.50 13.80 17.77
C ALA A 113 9.15 14.05 17.09
N SER A 114 9.15 14.78 15.97
CA SER A 114 7.94 15.06 15.19
C SER A 114 7.27 13.76 14.70
N PHE A 115 8.02 12.86 14.06
CA PHE A 115 7.50 11.55 13.64
C PHE A 115 6.95 10.73 14.83
N THR A 116 7.73 10.69 15.92
CA THR A 116 7.35 9.93 17.13
C THR A 116 6.07 10.46 17.74
N ASN A 117 5.89 11.76 17.81
CA ASN A 117 4.70 12.40 18.37
C ASN A 117 3.47 12.14 17.50
N SER A 118 3.60 12.35 16.18
CA SER A 118 2.52 12.03 15.24
C SER A 118 2.12 10.55 15.30
N GLY A 119 3.11 9.66 15.42
CA GLY A 119 2.87 8.23 15.61
C GLY A 119 2.10 7.91 16.89
N LYS A 120 2.44 8.55 18.03
CA LYS A 120 1.72 8.39 19.29
C LYS A 120 0.27 8.88 19.20
N GLU A 121 0.04 10.00 18.52
CA GLU A 121 -1.31 10.52 18.30
C GLU A 121 -2.17 9.55 17.47
N ILE A 122 -1.60 8.91 16.45
CA ILE A 122 -2.29 7.89 15.65
C ILE A 122 -2.62 6.68 16.52
N LEU A 123 -1.67 6.20 17.32
CA LEU A 123 -1.85 5.05 18.21
C LEU A 123 -2.89 5.29 19.32
N ALA A 124 -3.20 6.54 19.64
CA ALA A 124 -4.24 6.91 20.59
C ALA A 124 -5.65 6.92 19.99
N ARG A 125 -5.80 6.78 18.68
CA ARG A 125 -7.07 6.77 17.96
C ARG A 125 -7.51 5.34 17.63
N GLU A 126 -8.80 5.15 17.42
CA GLU A 126 -9.32 3.95 16.77
C GLU A 126 -9.20 4.13 15.25
N VAL A 127 -8.36 3.32 14.63
CA VAL A 127 -8.12 3.36 13.17
C VAL A 127 -8.14 1.94 12.60
N ASP A 128 -8.69 1.80 11.39
CA ASP A 128 -8.75 0.50 10.69
C ASP A 128 -7.50 0.22 9.85
N GLY A 129 -6.64 1.21 9.66
CA GLY A 129 -5.37 1.03 8.98
C GLY A 129 -4.58 2.32 8.82
N VAL A 130 -3.28 2.19 8.57
CA VAL A 130 -2.35 3.32 8.45
C VAL A 130 -1.55 3.23 7.16
N LEU A 131 -1.49 4.36 6.42
CA LEU A 131 -0.61 4.55 5.28
C LEU A 131 0.60 5.34 5.79
N VAL A 132 1.80 4.79 5.67
CA VAL A 132 3.01 5.38 6.23
C VAL A 132 4.01 5.69 5.13
N ALA A 133 4.53 6.91 5.11
CA ALA A 133 5.70 7.28 4.32
C ALA A 133 6.95 7.14 5.22
N PRO A 134 7.69 6.02 5.15
CA PRO A 134 8.78 5.73 6.08
C PRO A 134 10.09 6.42 5.64
N THR A 135 10.18 7.74 5.82
CA THR A 135 11.40 8.49 5.45
C THR A 135 12.54 8.31 6.44
N ILE A 136 12.25 7.84 7.66
CA ILE A 136 13.23 7.61 8.73
C ILE A 136 13.09 6.15 9.20
N PRO A 137 13.89 5.20 8.66
CA PRO A 137 13.70 3.77 8.88
C PRO A 137 13.76 3.35 10.36
N GLU A 138 14.67 3.94 11.15
CA GLU A 138 14.91 3.54 12.54
C GLU A 138 13.68 3.83 13.42
N ILE A 139 13.06 5.00 13.26
CA ILE A 139 11.87 5.38 14.05
C ILE A 139 10.63 4.72 13.51
N THR A 140 10.56 4.55 12.19
CA THR A 140 9.47 3.83 11.57
C THR A 140 9.34 2.42 12.17
N SER A 141 10.45 1.73 12.42
CA SER A 141 10.44 0.39 13.02
C SER A 141 9.71 0.37 14.37
N GLN A 142 9.99 1.32 15.25
CA GLN A 142 9.35 1.42 16.56
C GLN A 142 7.84 1.67 16.45
N PHE A 143 7.43 2.54 15.53
CA PHE A 143 6.02 2.81 15.29
C PHE A 143 5.28 1.59 14.74
N ILE A 144 5.88 0.89 13.78
CA ILE A 144 5.31 -0.32 13.18
C ILE A 144 5.15 -1.45 14.19
N GLU A 145 6.11 -1.63 15.10
CA GLU A 145 5.97 -2.60 16.20
C GLU A 145 4.73 -2.32 17.07
N GLN A 146 4.41 -1.04 17.30
CA GLN A 146 3.20 -0.69 18.06
C GLN A 146 1.92 -0.95 17.25
N LEU A 147 1.91 -0.68 15.94
CA LEU A 147 0.78 -1.03 15.07
C LEU A 147 0.55 -2.55 15.05
N GLN A 148 1.63 -3.35 14.96
CA GLN A 148 1.56 -4.80 14.97
C GLN A 148 1.02 -5.33 16.30
N LYS A 149 1.44 -4.78 17.45
CA LYS A 149 0.91 -5.14 18.77
C LYS A 149 -0.59 -4.85 18.92
N LYS A 150 -1.08 -3.84 18.21
CA LYS A 150 -2.50 -3.46 18.17
C LYS A 150 -3.27 -4.12 17.02
N GLU A 151 -2.62 -4.98 16.24
CA GLU A 151 -3.19 -5.63 15.05
C GLU A 151 -3.74 -4.63 14.01
N ILE A 152 -3.19 -3.41 13.98
CA ILE A 152 -3.57 -2.38 13.01
C ILE A 152 -2.79 -2.63 11.70
N PRO A 153 -3.50 -2.89 10.58
CA PRO A 153 -2.86 -3.08 9.29
C PRO A 153 -2.21 -1.79 8.78
N TYR A 154 -1.12 -1.94 8.05
CA TYR A 154 -0.42 -0.80 7.47
C TYR A 154 0.16 -1.11 6.09
N ILE A 155 0.30 -0.07 5.28
CA ILE A 155 0.99 -0.09 4.01
C ILE A 155 2.06 1.00 3.97
N PHE A 156 3.07 0.80 3.12
CA PHE A 156 4.08 1.82 2.88
C PHE A 156 3.85 2.54 1.56
N ILE A 157 4.14 3.84 1.57
CA ILE A 157 4.08 4.72 0.41
C ILE A 157 5.44 5.33 0.19
N ASP A 158 5.84 5.47 -1.09
CA ASP A 158 7.07 6.06 -1.56
C ASP A 158 8.33 5.27 -1.19
N SER A 159 8.63 5.09 0.09
CA SER A 159 9.77 4.32 0.58
C SER A 159 9.35 2.98 1.16
N ASN A 160 10.18 1.96 1.03
CA ASN A 160 9.91 0.62 1.54
C ASN A 160 10.96 0.17 2.56
N VAL A 161 10.49 -0.46 3.63
CA VAL A 161 11.31 -1.16 4.62
C VAL A 161 10.82 -2.62 4.67
N PRO A 162 11.30 -3.50 3.75
CA PRO A 162 10.76 -4.86 3.57
C PRO A 162 10.79 -5.72 4.82
N SER A 163 11.77 -5.52 5.70
CA SER A 163 11.90 -6.23 6.98
C SER A 163 10.70 -6.03 7.91
N LEU A 164 9.96 -4.94 7.76
CA LEU A 164 8.79 -4.62 8.56
C LEU A 164 7.49 -5.25 8.03
N ARG A 165 7.51 -5.93 6.89
CA ARG A 165 6.41 -6.72 6.32
C ARG A 165 5.07 -5.94 6.20
N PRO A 166 5.01 -4.80 5.48
CA PRO A 166 3.76 -4.11 5.23
C PRO A 166 2.81 -5.00 4.41
N LEU A 167 1.50 -4.78 4.51
CA LEU A 167 0.51 -5.47 3.66
C LEU A 167 0.73 -5.19 2.17
N ALA A 168 1.17 -3.98 1.85
CA ALA A 168 1.51 -3.56 0.50
C ALA A 168 2.52 -2.41 0.54
N PHE A 169 3.21 -2.21 -0.57
CA PHE A 169 4.05 -1.07 -0.83
C PHE A 169 3.66 -0.43 -2.16
N PHE A 170 3.46 0.87 -2.15
CA PHE A 170 3.20 1.69 -3.33
C PHE A 170 4.31 2.71 -3.49
N GLY A 171 5.19 2.48 -4.44
CA GLY A 171 6.34 3.35 -4.69
C GLY A 171 7.18 2.88 -5.86
N GLN A 172 8.24 3.62 -6.14
CA GLN A 172 9.13 3.34 -7.24
C GLN A 172 10.13 2.22 -6.87
N LYS A 173 10.48 1.39 -7.83
CA LYS A 173 11.63 0.47 -7.72
C LYS A 173 12.95 1.27 -7.83
N SER A 174 13.40 1.82 -6.73
CA SER A 174 14.47 2.82 -6.69
C SER A 174 15.79 2.32 -7.27
N GLU A 175 16.18 1.05 -7.04
CA GLU A 175 17.38 0.46 -7.65
C GLU A 175 17.26 0.40 -9.19
N GLN A 176 16.10 -0.05 -9.69
CA GLN A 176 15.85 -0.08 -11.13
C GLN A 176 15.81 1.33 -11.74
N SER A 177 15.25 2.29 -11.02
CA SER A 177 15.26 3.71 -11.43
C SER A 177 16.68 4.25 -11.55
N GLY A 178 17.55 3.96 -10.60
CA GLY A 178 18.95 4.34 -10.65
C GLY A 178 19.70 3.68 -11.80
N TYR A 179 19.47 2.39 -12.05
CA TYR A 179 20.04 1.67 -13.21
C TYR A 179 19.61 2.31 -14.54
N PHE A 180 18.34 2.65 -14.65
CA PHE A 180 17.80 3.34 -15.82
C PHE A 180 18.38 4.75 -15.98
N ALA A 181 18.53 5.50 -14.89
CA ALA A 181 19.12 6.84 -14.92
C ALA A 181 20.57 6.82 -15.43
N ALA A 182 21.37 5.84 -15.00
CA ALA A 182 22.73 5.64 -15.53
C ALA A 182 22.70 5.36 -17.02
N ARG A 183 21.83 4.47 -17.48
CA ARG A 183 21.66 4.18 -18.90
C ARG A 183 21.31 5.44 -19.70
N MET A 184 20.36 6.22 -19.23
CA MET A 184 19.95 7.48 -19.89
C MET A 184 21.09 8.48 -19.92
N ALA A 185 21.81 8.68 -18.82
CA ALA A 185 22.97 9.58 -18.76
C ALA A 185 24.05 9.21 -19.79
N MET A 186 24.30 7.90 -19.97
CA MET A 186 25.30 7.41 -20.91
C MET A 186 24.86 7.44 -22.38
N MET A 187 23.58 7.73 -22.66
CA MET A 187 23.07 7.97 -24.01
C MET A 187 23.18 9.44 -24.45
N LEU A 188 23.45 10.35 -23.52
CA LEU A 188 23.44 11.80 -23.73
C LEU A 188 24.86 12.34 -24.00
N GLY A 189 25.43 12.06 -25.17
CA GLY A 189 26.68 12.66 -25.58
C GLY A 189 27.91 11.76 -25.50
N GLU A 190 29.11 12.36 -25.34
CA GLU A 190 30.36 11.62 -25.22
C GLU A 190 30.45 10.87 -23.89
N LYS A 191 31.07 9.69 -23.94
CA LYS A 191 31.25 8.87 -22.72
C LYS A 191 32.16 9.59 -21.72
N PRO A 192 31.68 9.91 -20.52
CA PRO A 192 32.48 10.58 -19.53
C PRO A 192 33.55 9.63 -18.97
N LYS A 193 34.69 10.18 -18.59
CA LYS A 193 35.74 9.44 -17.87
C LYS A 193 35.48 9.37 -16.37
N GLU A 194 34.67 10.30 -15.88
CA GLU A 194 34.36 10.48 -14.47
C GLU A 194 32.92 10.96 -14.28
N ILE A 195 32.25 10.42 -13.27
CA ILE A 195 30.90 10.81 -12.86
C ILE A 195 30.90 11.14 -11.36
N VAL A 196 30.40 12.34 -11.03
CA VAL A 196 30.25 12.76 -9.64
C VAL A 196 28.81 12.53 -9.19
N VAL A 197 28.64 11.76 -8.13
CA VAL A 197 27.34 11.50 -7.50
C VAL A 197 27.17 12.40 -6.28
N PHE A 198 26.18 13.30 -6.33
CA PHE A 198 25.83 14.13 -5.17
C PHE A 198 24.79 13.42 -4.32
N ARG A 199 25.01 13.37 -3.01
CA ARG A 199 24.06 12.88 -2.02
C ARG A 199 23.51 14.04 -1.20
N GLN A 200 22.19 14.08 -1.04
CA GLN A 200 21.59 14.97 -0.07
C GLN A 200 21.68 14.31 1.31
N ILE A 201 22.36 14.97 2.22
CA ILE A 201 22.56 14.50 3.59
C ILE A 201 21.99 15.57 4.53
N ASN A 202 21.21 15.17 5.52
CA ASN A 202 20.77 16.05 6.60
C ASN A 202 21.37 15.56 7.92
N GLU A 203 22.13 16.42 8.60
CA GLU A 203 22.80 16.11 9.88
C GLU A 203 23.61 14.80 9.85
N GLY A 204 24.30 14.54 8.73
CA GLY A 204 25.11 13.34 8.54
C GLY A 204 24.32 12.06 8.23
N ARG A 205 23.01 12.15 7.99
CA ARG A 205 22.13 11.02 7.69
C ARG A 205 21.58 11.13 6.29
N LEU A 206 21.58 10.00 5.60
CA LEU A 206 20.76 9.83 4.40
C LEU A 206 19.29 9.77 4.84
N GLY A 207 18.42 10.43 4.11
CA GLY A 207 16.97 10.34 4.35
C GLY A 207 16.41 8.93 4.10
N SER A 208 15.46 8.80 3.19
CA SER A 208 14.93 7.49 2.86
C SER A 208 15.99 6.61 2.15
N ASN A 209 15.85 5.30 2.25
CA ASN A 209 16.71 4.33 1.55
C ASN A 209 16.62 4.40 0.01
N GLN A 210 15.76 5.24 -0.53
CA GLN A 210 15.62 5.43 -1.97
C GLN A 210 16.88 6.00 -2.62
N GLN A 211 17.56 6.97 -1.97
CA GLN A 211 18.80 7.55 -2.51
C GLN A 211 19.88 6.47 -2.62
N GLU A 212 20.07 5.66 -1.58
CA GLU A 212 21.04 4.55 -1.59
C GLU A 212 20.71 3.52 -2.67
N ASN A 213 19.45 3.14 -2.78
CA ASN A 213 19.01 2.19 -3.78
C ASN A 213 19.19 2.72 -5.22
N ARG A 214 18.90 4.00 -5.46
CA ARG A 214 19.15 4.62 -6.78
C ARG A 214 20.63 4.65 -7.09
N GLU A 215 21.47 5.03 -6.14
CA GLU A 215 22.92 5.02 -6.33
C GLU A 215 23.43 3.60 -6.58
N LYS A 216 22.97 2.62 -5.84
CA LYS A 216 23.32 1.21 -6.05
C LYS A 216 22.96 0.76 -7.47
N GLY A 217 21.77 1.06 -7.94
CA GLY A 217 21.34 0.76 -9.30
C GLY A 217 22.18 1.47 -10.35
N PHE A 218 22.50 2.75 -10.14
CA PHE A 218 23.34 3.53 -11.01
C PHE A 218 24.75 2.92 -11.12
N ARG A 219 25.39 2.68 -9.99
CA ARG A 219 26.74 2.05 -9.95
C ARG A 219 26.76 0.66 -10.57
N LYS A 220 25.70 -0.12 -10.38
CA LYS A 220 25.57 -1.44 -11.02
C LYS A 220 25.62 -1.35 -12.54
N TYR A 221 24.84 -0.44 -13.15
CA TYR A 221 24.88 -0.21 -14.60
C TYR A 221 26.27 0.21 -15.07
N MET A 222 26.91 1.14 -14.34
CA MET A 222 28.26 1.61 -14.70
C MET A 222 29.29 0.49 -14.65
N GLN A 223 29.26 -0.34 -13.62
CA GLN A 223 30.17 -1.49 -13.50
C GLN A 223 29.98 -2.52 -14.62
N GLU A 224 28.72 -2.77 -15.02
CA GLU A 224 28.41 -3.75 -16.07
C GLU A 224 28.78 -3.26 -17.48
N HIS A 225 28.68 -1.95 -17.74
CA HIS A 225 28.79 -1.40 -19.12
C HIS A 225 29.93 -0.41 -19.33
N PHE A 226 30.46 0.19 -18.28
CA PHE A 226 31.49 1.22 -18.31
C PHE A 226 32.48 1.08 -17.15
N PRO A 227 33.17 -0.07 -17.01
CA PRO A 227 34.00 -0.35 -15.84
C PRO A 227 35.20 0.61 -15.69
N ASP A 228 35.64 1.26 -16.78
CA ASP A 228 36.74 2.21 -16.78
C ASP A 228 36.33 3.64 -16.38
N CYS A 229 35.02 3.92 -16.21
CA CYS A 229 34.52 5.22 -15.77
C CYS A 229 34.61 5.31 -14.23
N ARG A 230 35.22 6.37 -13.71
CA ARG A 230 35.36 6.63 -12.28
C ARG A 230 34.21 7.46 -11.73
#